data_4fed018e1e0edd81420e05c0df6efabd
#
_entry.id   4fed018e1e0edd81420e05c0df6efabd
#
_cell.length_a   1.000
_cell.length_b   1.000
_cell.length_c   1.000
_cell.angle_alpha   90.00
_cell.angle_beta   90.00
_cell.angle_gamma   90.00
#
_symmetry.space_group_name_H-M   'P 1'
#
loop_
_entity.id
_entity.type
_entity.pdbx_description
1 polymer ?
#
loop_
_entity_poly.entity_id
_entity_poly.type
_entity_poly.pdbx_seq_one_letter_code
_entity_poly.pdbx_strand_id
1 'polypeptide(L)' 'MQKLWSNSRLREIVNDYVHHERDRAILIRKHCDHRTYEQLAEEFNLSDSQIKRIILKHSSTIFGIMAKDEQK' A
#
# COMPACT_ATOMS: atom_id res chain seq x y z
N MET A 1 -18.15 -8.81 13.92
CA MET A 1 -17.92 -8.22 12.63
C MET A 1 -16.51 -7.71 12.45
N GLN A 2 -15.94 -8.08 11.38
CA GLN A 2 -14.59 -7.69 11.15
C GLN A 2 -14.47 -6.23 10.74
N LYS A 3 -13.50 -5.59 11.32
CA LYS A 3 -13.22 -4.23 10.97
C LYS A 3 -12.36 -4.16 9.75
N LEU A 4 -12.84 -3.53 8.73
CA LEU A 4 -12.08 -3.37 7.50
C LEU A 4 -11.76 -1.91 7.28
N TRP A 5 -10.56 -1.66 6.84
CA TRP A 5 -10.16 -0.31 6.50
C TRP A 5 -10.73 0.02 5.13
N SER A 6 -11.29 1.18 5.00
CA SER A 6 -11.85 1.58 3.72
C SER A 6 -10.73 1.92 2.75
N ASN A 7 -11.00 1.72 1.47
CA ASN A 7 -10.04 2.07 0.44
C ASN A 7 -9.77 3.56 0.41
N SER A 8 -10.77 4.37 0.73
CA SER A 8 -10.61 5.82 0.80
C SER A 8 -9.59 6.21 1.86
N ARG A 9 -9.69 5.60 3.03
CA ARG A 9 -8.77 5.92 4.11
C ARG A 9 -7.35 5.48 3.77
N LEU A 10 -7.23 4.31 3.17
CA LEU A 10 -5.93 3.80 2.78
C LEU A 10 -5.27 4.72 1.76
N ARG A 11 -6.03 5.17 0.77
CA ARG A 11 -5.53 6.10 -0.23
C ARG A 11 -5.08 7.41 0.38
N GLU A 12 -5.84 7.91 1.33
CA GLU A 12 -5.49 9.13 2.05
C GLU A 12 -4.13 9.01 2.71
N ILE A 13 -3.95 7.92 3.44
CA ILE A 13 -2.70 7.70 4.16
C ILE A 13 -1.54 7.56 3.19
N VAL A 14 -1.73 6.80 2.14
CA VAL A 14 -0.69 6.61 1.14
C VAL A 14 -0.32 7.95 0.50
N ASN A 15 -1.31 8.75 0.17
CA ASN A 15 -1.05 10.06 -0.43
C ASN A 15 -0.34 11.00 0.50
N ASP A 16 -0.63 10.91 1.79
CA ASP A 16 -0.03 11.80 2.79
C ASP A 16 1.39 11.41 3.17
N TYR A 17 1.68 10.11 3.21
CA TYR A 17 2.92 9.61 3.77
C TYR A 17 3.89 9.02 2.77
N VAL A 18 3.43 8.68 1.58
CA VAL A 18 4.30 8.14 0.54
C VAL A 18 4.44 9.17 -0.56
N HIS A 19 5.62 9.75 -0.65
CA HIS A 19 5.82 10.86 -1.58
C HIS A 19 6.25 10.45 -2.97
N HIS A 20 6.74 9.24 -3.12
CA HIS A 20 7.18 8.73 -4.41
C HIS A 20 5.97 8.25 -5.20
N GLU A 21 5.74 8.87 -6.34
CA GLU A 21 4.56 8.59 -7.16
C GLU A 21 4.41 7.13 -7.54
N ARG A 22 5.51 6.51 -7.96
CA ARG A 22 5.51 5.10 -8.33
C ARG A 22 5.13 4.22 -7.14
N ASP A 23 5.73 4.49 -5.99
CA ASP A 23 5.47 3.70 -4.78
C ASP A 23 4.02 3.84 -4.34
N ARG A 24 3.47 5.04 -4.44
CA ARG A 24 2.06 5.27 -4.12
C ARG A 24 1.16 4.42 -4.98
N ALA A 25 1.43 4.41 -6.29
CA ALA A 25 0.62 3.65 -7.22
C ALA A 25 0.70 2.16 -6.92
N ILE A 26 1.88 1.65 -6.62
CA ILE A 26 2.07 0.25 -6.30
C ILE A 26 1.28 -0.13 -5.05
N LEU A 27 1.36 0.69 -4.02
CA LEU A 27 0.66 0.41 -2.77
C LEU A 27 -0.86 0.43 -2.94
N ILE A 28 -1.36 1.40 -3.66
CA ILE A 28 -2.79 1.49 -3.90
C ILE A 28 -3.28 0.29 -4.71
N ARG A 29 -2.55 -0.08 -5.75
CA ARG A 29 -2.96 -1.22 -6.55
C ARG A 29 -2.90 -2.52 -5.77
N LYS A 30 -1.90 -2.66 -4.90
CA LYS A 30 -1.78 -3.88 -4.10
C LYS A 30 -2.91 -3.99 -3.09
N HIS A 31 -3.17 -2.93 -2.36
CA HIS A 31 -4.10 -2.99 -1.24
C HIS A 31 -5.56 -2.72 -1.63
N CYS A 32 -5.79 -1.89 -2.62
CA CYS A 32 -7.15 -1.57 -3.04
C CYS A 32 -7.64 -2.44 -4.18
N ASP A 33 -6.76 -2.71 -5.13
CA ASP A 33 -7.12 -3.50 -6.31
C ASP A 33 -6.72 -4.96 -6.20
N HIS A 34 -6.02 -5.32 -5.15
CA HIS A 34 -5.62 -6.71 -4.88
C HIS A 34 -4.79 -7.34 -5.99
N ARG A 35 -3.91 -6.56 -6.59
CA ARG A 35 -3.01 -7.06 -7.61
C ARG A 35 -1.93 -7.94 -6.99
N THR A 36 -1.47 -8.95 -7.75
CA THR A 36 -0.39 -9.80 -7.28
C THR A 36 0.95 -9.11 -7.49
N TYR A 37 1.98 -9.62 -6.80
CA TYR A 37 3.33 -9.10 -7.00
C TYR A 37 3.76 -9.21 -8.44
N GLU A 38 3.43 -10.33 -9.07
CA GLU A 38 3.74 -10.57 -10.47
C GLU A 38 3.12 -9.54 -11.38
N GLN A 39 1.85 -9.26 -11.15
CA GLN A 39 1.12 -8.29 -11.96
C GLN A 39 1.73 -6.90 -11.80
N LEU A 40 2.09 -6.55 -10.58
CA LEU A 40 2.69 -5.24 -10.33
C LEU A 40 4.09 -5.14 -10.92
N ALA A 41 4.85 -6.22 -10.84
CA ALA A 41 6.18 -6.25 -11.43
C ALA A 41 6.11 -5.99 -12.92
N GLU A 42 5.16 -6.61 -13.57
CA GLU A 42 4.95 -6.45 -15.00
C GLU A 42 4.51 -5.04 -15.34
N GLU A 43 3.56 -4.55 -14.58
CA GLU A 43 2.97 -3.23 -14.82
C GLU A 43 4.00 -2.11 -14.67
N PHE A 44 4.86 -2.21 -13.67
CA PHE A 44 5.83 -1.17 -13.37
C PHE A 44 7.24 -1.49 -13.87
N ASN A 45 7.38 -2.60 -14.57
CA ASN A 45 8.66 -3.01 -15.14
C ASN A 45 9.74 -3.16 -14.07
N LEU A 46 9.38 -3.84 -13.00
CA LEU A 46 10.26 -4.12 -11.87
C LEU A 46 10.28 -5.61 -11.61
N SER A 47 11.20 -6.06 -10.77
CA SER A 47 11.22 -7.46 -10.37
C SER A 47 10.26 -7.67 -9.21
N ASP A 48 9.87 -8.93 -9.00
CA ASP A 48 9.02 -9.29 -7.85
C ASP A 48 9.66 -8.86 -6.54
N SER A 49 10.98 -9.04 -6.44
CA SER A 49 11.71 -8.66 -5.23
C SER A 49 11.64 -7.17 -4.97
N GLN A 50 11.73 -6.38 -6.02
CA GLN A 50 11.64 -4.92 -5.88
C GLN A 50 10.25 -4.50 -5.44
N ILE A 51 9.22 -5.13 -6.01
CA ILE A 51 7.84 -4.85 -5.62
C ILE A 51 7.63 -5.20 -4.15
N LYS A 52 8.08 -6.38 -3.73
CA LYS A 52 7.96 -6.77 -2.33
C LYS A 52 8.64 -5.80 -1.40
N ARG A 53 9.85 -5.37 -1.77
CA ARG A 53 10.61 -4.45 -0.95
C ARG A 53 9.89 -3.12 -0.79
N ILE A 54 9.33 -2.60 -1.87
CA ILE A 54 8.60 -1.34 -1.83
C ILE A 54 7.39 -1.47 -0.91
N ILE A 55 6.64 -2.53 -1.08
CA ILE A 55 5.43 -2.74 -0.28
C ILE A 55 5.78 -2.90 1.20
N LEU A 56 6.79 -3.70 1.52
CA LEU A 56 7.19 -3.91 2.90
C LEU A 56 7.73 -2.64 3.54
N LYS A 57 8.46 -1.86 2.78
CA LYS A 57 9.04 -0.63 3.28
C LYS A 57 7.97 0.34 3.80
N HIS A 58 6.86 0.43 3.08
CA HIS A 58 5.81 1.38 3.43
C HIS A 58 4.69 0.79 4.26
N SER A 59 4.49 -0.52 4.19
CA SER A 59 3.36 -1.17 4.87
C SER A 59 3.38 -0.97 6.38
N SER A 60 4.55 -1.11 6.95
CA SER A 60 4.71 -0.97 8.40
C SER A 60 4.25 0.42 8.86
N THR A 61 4.62 1.46 8.13
CA THR A 61 4.22 2.82 8.45
C THR A 61 2.71 2.99 8.28
N ILE A 62 2.18 2.51 7.18
CA ILE A 62 0.76 2.67 6.85
C ILE A 62 -0.10 1.95 7.88
N PHE A 63 0.21 0.70 8.17
CA PHE A 63 -0.58 -0.07 9.11
C PHE A 63 -0.44 0.45 10.53
N GLY A 64 0.72 1.01 10.87
CA GLY A 64 0.90 1.66 12.15
C GLY A 64 -0.03 2.85 12.32
N ILE A 65 -0.18 3.64 11.27
CA ILE A 65 -1.08 4.80 11.30
C ILE A 65 -2.52 4.35 11.40
N MET A 66 -2.89 3.33 10.63
CA MET A 66 -4.27 2.83 10.67
C MET A 66 -4.61 2.21 12.02
N ALA A 67 -3.64 1.56 12.65
CA ALA A 67 -3.84 1.00 13.98
C ALA A 67 -4.09 2.09 14.99
N LYS A 68 -3.38 3.21 14.87
CA LYS A 68 -3.60 4.35 15.77
C LYS A 68 -4.99 4.94 15.58
N ASP A 69 -5.45 4.99 14.35
CA ASP A 69 -6.79 5.46 14.07
C ASP A 69 -7.82 4.62 14.79
N GLU A 70 -7.60 3.32 14.81
CA GLU A 70 -8.54 2.39 15.45
C GLU A 70 -8.58 2.53 16.95
N GLN A 71 -7.51 2.99 17.54
CA GLN A 71 -7.43 3.08 18.99
C GLN A 71 -8.11 4.30 19.57
N LYS A 72 -8.61 5.16 18.75
CA LYS A 72 -9.26 6.37 19.22
C LYS A 72 -10.69 6.19 19.69
#